data_9ef06cada63d9bcb5453870a6e896354
#
_entry.id   9ef06cada63d9bcb5453870a6e896354
#
_cell.length_a   1.000
_cell.length_b   1.000
_cell.length_c   1.000
_cell.angle_alpha   90.00
_cell.angle_beta   90.00
_cell.angle_gamma   90.00
#
_symmetry.space_group_name_H-M   'P 1'
#
loop_
_entity.id
_entity.type
_entity.pdbx_description
1 polymer ?
#
loop_
_entity_poly.entity_id
_entity_poly.type
_entity_poly.pdbx_seq_one_letter_code
_entity_poly.pdbx_strand_id
1 'polypeptide(L)'
;MRFIKRGAIKIGPRAVIRDLTLIAGLVFINIDWTLFSIGIIIFLIGASLHLWSKSCLVRNAVVTICGPYRLVRHPFYLANIIIDIGLCFISGNLYLLAAYIPLSLLTYTLTLRKEEKYLKGRHGDEYIKYAKDTPALFPYKIHRIFGPLDATWQNVRKEHEVPRLLRILSLPLVFLIVHYLYESRLDAFRRPLVISIVAVALLLTIASQLIMYRIKRQKDIGKEAPTHGC
;
A
#
# COMPACT_ATOMS: atom_id res chain seq x y z
N MET A 1 24.81 -18.52 -13.59
CA MET A 1 23.98 -18.28 -14.77
C MET A 1 22.51 -18.16 -14.34
N ARG A 2 22.02 -16.94 -14.07
CA ARG A 2 20.62 -16.69 -13.65
C ARG A 2 19.87 -16.19 -14.88
N PHE A 3 19.12 -17.06 -15.52
CA PHE A 3 18.13 -16.66 -16.51
C PHE A 3 17.03 -15.84 -15.84
N ILE A 4 17.11 -14.50 -15.93
CA ILE A 4 16.00 -13.61 -15.62
C ILE A 4 15.02 -13.78 -16.75
N LYS A 5 13.90 -14.49 -16.50
CA LYS A 5 12.75 -14.50 -17.41
C LYS A 5 12.26 -13.05 -17.57
N ARG A 6 12.67 -12.42 -18.67
CA ARG A 6 12.17 -11.12 -19.11
C ARG A 6 10.69 -11.29 -19.50
N GLY A 7 9.80 -10.55 -18.87
CA GLY A 7 8.50 -10.26 -19.47
C GLY A 7 7.21 -10.50 -18.71
N ALA A 8 7.21 -11.09 -17.52
CA ALA A 8 5.95 -11.24 -16.77
C ALA A 8 5.84 -10.16 -15.68
N ILE A 9 4.77 -9.38 -15.69
CA ILE A 9 4.36 -8.51 -14.58
C ILE A 9 4.03 -9.43 -13.42
N LYS A 10 4.92 -9.59 -12.43
CA LYS A 10 4.65 -10.36 -11.22
C LYS A 10 3.77 -9.50 -10.30
N ILE A 11 2.46 -9.60 -10.48
CA ILE A 11 1.51 -9.08 -9.50
C ILE A 11 1.63 -9.95 -8.25
N GLY A 12 2.04 -9.36 -7.15
CA GLY A 12 2.17 -10.10 -5.89
C GLY A 12 0.77 -10.43 -5.32
N PRO A 13 0.60 -11.59 -4.62
CA PRO A 13 -0.71 -12.03 -4.11
C PRO A 13 -1.40 -10.98 -3.22
N ARG A 14 -0.65 -10.19 -2.46
CA ARG A 14 -1.17 -9.08 -1.65
C ARG A 14 -1.84 -7.98 -2.47
N ALA A 15 -1.32 -7.68 -3.67
CA ALA A 15 -1.92 -6.67 -4.54
C ALA A 15 -3.25 -7.19 -5.10
N VAL A 16 -3.29 -8.47 -5.48
CA VAL A 16 -4.52 -9.13 -5.94
C VAL A 16 -5.60 -9.11 -4.85
N ILE A 17 -5.27 -9.49 -3.62
CA ILE A 17 -6.23 -9.50 -2.51
C ILE A 17 -6.77 -8.09 -2.25
N ARG A 18 -5.91 -7.09 -2.19
CA ARG A 18 -6.32 -5.69 -2.02
C ARG A 18 -7.25 -5.24 -3.14
N ASP A 19 -6.86 -5.48 -4.38
CA ASP A 19 -7.65 -5.04 -5.55
C ASP A 19 -9.00 -5.77 -5.62
N LEU A 20 -9.05 -7.07 -5.28
CA LEU A 20 -10.31 -7.82 -5.15
C LEU A 20 -11.19 -7.30 -4.01
N THR A 21 -10.61 -6.95 -2.86
CA THR A 21 -11.35 -6.37 -1.74
C THR A 21 -11.93 -5.01 -2.11
N LEU A 22 -11.18 -4.16 -2.82
CA LEU A 22 -11.67 -2.88 -3.33
C LEU A 22 -12.86 -3.06 -4.29
N ILE A 23 -12.73 -3.99 -5.24
CA ILE A 23 -13.80 -4.28 -6.20
C ILE A 23 -15.04 -4.81 -5.46
N ALA A 24 -14.86 -5.76 -4.55
CA ALA A 24 -15.97 -6.29 -3.76
C ALA A 24 -16.63 -5.20 -2.90
N GLY A 25 -15.84 -4.30 -2.30
CA GLY A 25 -16.33 -3.15 -1.56
C GLY A 25 -17.19 -2.20 -2.41
N LEU A 26 -16.81 -1.98 -3.66
CA LEU A 26 -17.59 -1.14 -4.59
C LEU A 26 -18.85 -1.85 -5.10
N VAL A 27 -18.79 -3.17 -5.34
CA VAL A 27 -19.93 -3.96 -5.83
C VAL A 27 -21.00 -4.15 -4.75
N PHE A 28 -20.58 -4.40 -3.51
CA PHE A 28 -21.46 -4.65 -2.36
C PHE A 28 -21.56 -3.44 -1.42
N ILE A 29 -21.43 -2.25 -1.99
CA ILE A 29 -21.46 -1.01 -1.21
C ILE A 29 -22.84 -0.80 -0.56
N ASN A 30 -22.84 -0.52 0.74
CA ASN A 30 -24.01 -0.14 1.52
C ASN A 30 -23.57 0.81 2.63
N ILE A 31 -23.42 2.10 2.31
CA ILE A 31 -22.86 3.07 3.25
C ILE A 31 -23.83 3.28 4.42
N ASP A 32 -23.35 2.94 5.60
CA ASP A 32 -23.82 3.46 6.88
C ASP A 32 -22.94 4.65 7.26
N TRP A 33 -23.53 5.81 7.55
CA TRP A 33 -22.78 7.04 7.81
C TRP A 33 -21.92 6.99 9.07
N THR A 34 -22.30 6.18 10.05
CA THR A 34 -21.50 5.94 11.27
C THR A 34 -20.25 5.14 10.92
N LEU A 35 -20.43 4.02 10.20
CA LEU A 35 -19.31 3.20 9.73
C LEU A 35 -18.41 3.97 8.76
N PHE A 36 -18.99 4.77 7.87
CA PHE A 36 -18.26 5.64 6.96
C PHE A 36 -17.36 6.63 7.72
N SER A 37 -17.89 7.30 8.75
CA SER A 37 -17.13 8.27 9.56
C SER A 37 -15.97 7.59 10.31
N ILE A 38 -16.22 6.44 10.91
CA ILE A 38 -15.18 5.62 11.56
C ILE A 38 -14.14 5.20 10.52
N GLY A 39 -14.59 4.73 9.36
CA GLY A 39 -13.75 4.30 8.25
C GLY A 39 -12.82 5.39 7.74
N ILE A 40 -13.32 6.63 7.59
CA ILE A 40 -12.52 7.79 7.20
C ILE A 40 -11.41 8.08 8.22
N ILE A 41 -11.71 8.03 9.51
CA ILE A 41 -10.70 8.25 10.55
C ILE A 41 -9.60 7.18 10.46
N ILE A 42 -9.98 5.91 10.41
CA ILE A 42 -9.03 4.78 10.28
C ILE A 42 -8.21 4.93 9.01
N PHE A 43 -8.85 5.25 7.89
CA PHE A 43 -8.22 5.44 6.60
C PHE A 43 -7.16 6.56 6.64
N LEU A 44 -7.50 7.72 7.22
CA LEU A 44 -6.58 8.86 7.35
C LEU A 44 -5.38 8.53 8.25
N ILE A 45 -5.59 7.79 9.34
CA ILE A 45 -4.47 7.29 10.17
C ILE A 45 -3.54 6.42 9.34
N GLY A 46 -4.08 5.49 8.55
CA GLY A 46 -3.29 4.63 7.66
C GLY A 46 -2.56 5.42 6.58
N ALA A 47 -3.23 6.40 5.93
CA ALA A 47 -2.62 7.25 4.90
C ALA A 47 -1.49 8.12 5.47
N SER A 48 -1.66 8.67 6.67
CA SER A 48 -0.64 9.44 7.37
C SER A 48 0.58 8.58 7.73
N LEU A 49 0.35 7.38 8.25
CA LEU A 49 1.43 6.42 8.54
C LEU A 49 2.15 5.97 7.26
N HIS A 50 1.43 5.80 6.15
CA HIS A 50 2.00 5.49 4.84
C HIS A 50 2.96 6.60 4.38
N LEU A 51 2.50 7.85 4.42
CA LEU A 51 3.30 9.01 4.03
C LEU A 51 4.53 9.16 4.94
N TRP A 52 4.35 9.06 6.25
CA TRP A 52 5.45 9.11 7.22
C TRP A 52 6.47 7.99 6.99
N SER A 53 6.02 6.76 6.75
CA SER A 53 6.91 5.64 6.44
C SER A 53 7.76 5.90 5.19
N LYS A 54 7.17 6.53 4.17
CA LYS A 54 7.88 6.85 2.92
C LYS A 54 8.83 8.03 3.04
N SER A 55 8.51 9.00 3.89
CA SER A 55 9.39 10.15 4.13
C SER A 55 10.68 9.77 4.87
N CYS A 56 10.64 8.71 5.68
CA CYS A 56 11.81 8.22 6.42
C CYS A 56 12.61 7.16 5.65
N LEU A 57 12.04 6.51 4.65
CA LEU A 57 12.66 5.36 3.99
C LEU A 57 13.86 5.76 3.11
N VAL A 58 15.04 5.23 3.44
CA VAL A 58 16.23 5.29 2.57
C VAL A 58 16.47 3.91 1.98
N ARG A 59 16.03 3.73 0.72
CA ARG A 59 16.09 2.42 0.07
C ARG A 59 17.52 1.97 -0.21
N ASN A 60 17.77 0.71 0.15
CA ASN A 60 18.98 -0.03 -0.25
C ASN A 60 20.33 0.57 0.20
N ALA A 61 20.35 1.63 0.95
CA ALA A 61 21.59 2.25 1.44
C ALA A 61 21.96 1.77 2.85
N VAL A 62 21.00 1.93 3.78
CA VAL A 62 21.19 1.65 5.20
C VAL A 62 19.94 0.98 5.78
N VAL A 63 20.06 0.35 6.94
CA VAL A 63 18.90 -0.08 7.73
C VAL A 63 18.19 1.15 8.25
N THR A 64 16.99 1.42 7.77
CA THR A 64 16.19 2.56 8.23
C THR A 64 15.62 2.25 9.60
N ILE A 65 16.00 3.02 10.64
CA ILE A 65 15.58 2.86 12.04
C ILE A 65 14.90 4.12 12.60
N CYS A 66 14.60 5.10 11.75
CA CYS A 66 14.01 6.38 12.13
C CYS A 66 12.49 6.41 11.95
N GLY A 67 11.83 7.39 12.57
CA GLY A 67 10.40 7.59 12.47
C GLY A 67 9.58 6.33 12.81
N PRO A 68 8.62 5.92 11.96
CA PRO A 68 7.76 4.77 12.23
C PRO A 68 8.52 3.43 12.21
N TYR A 69 9.74 3.38 11.67
CA TYR A 69 10.62 2.21 11.73
C TYR A 69 11.15 1.91 13.13
N ARG A 70 11.00 2.84 14.08
CA ARG A 70 11.24 2.58 15.52
C ARG A 70 10.16 1.74 16.15
N LEU A 71 8.92 1.81 15.63
CA LEU A 71 7.75 1.11 16.15
C LEU A 71 7.67 -0.30 15.60
N VAL A 72 7.81 -0.43 14.29
CA VAL A 72 7.73 -1.70 13.56
C VAL A 72 8.72 -1.69 12.40
N ARG A 73 9.25 -2.86 12.04
CA ARG A 73 10.20 -2.98 10.93
C ARG A 73 9.57 -2.73 9.56
N HIS A 74 8.26 -2.96 9.45
CA HIS A 74 7.52 -2.83 8.19
C HIS A 74 6.31 -1.89 8.31
N PRO A 75 6.52 -0.60 8.68
CA PRO A 75 5.41 0.33 8.93
C PRO A 75 4.59 0.62 7.67
N PHE A 76 5.19 0.50 6.50
CA PHE A 76 4.50 0.61 5.23
C PHE A 76 3.43 -0.48 5.02
N TYR A 77 3.69 -1.72 5.47
CA TYR A 77 2.70 -2.79 5.39
C TYR A 77 1.59 -2.61 6.42
N LEU A 78 1.93 -2.18 7.63
CA LEU A 78 0.95 -1.82 8.64
C LEU A 78 0.02 -0.70 8.14
N ALA A 79 0.58 0.34 7.54
CA ALA A 79 -0.19 1.44 6.95
C ALA A 79 -1.18 0.96 5.89
N ASN A 80 -0.75 0.08 4.98
CA ASN A 80 -1.64 -0.48 3.96
C ASN A 80 -2.78 -1.30 4.57
N ILE A 81 -2.51 -2.11 5.60
CA ILE A 81 -3.55 -2.87 6.31
C ILE A 81 -4.58 -1.91 6.94
N ILE A 82 -4.12 -0.85 7.60
CA ILE A 82 -4.99 0.15 8.23
C ILE A 82 -5.85 0.87 7.16
N ILE A 83 -5.26 1.26 6.02
CA ILE A 83 -5.98 1.86 4.89
C ILE A 83 -7.08 0.91 4.40
N ASP A 84 -6.76 -0.35 4.16
CA ASP A 84 -7.69 -1.32 3.61
C ASP A 84 -8.82 -1.65 4.62
N ILE A 85 -8.52 -1.70 5.92
CA ILE A 85 -9.53 -1.79 7.00
C ILE A 85 -10.45 -0.57 6.94
N GLY A 86 -9.90 0.64 6.85
CA GLY A 86 -10.69 1.87 6.71
C GLY A 86 -11.64 1.81 5.50
N LEU A 87 -11.18 1.30 4.36
CA LEU A 87 -12.00 1.14 3.16
C LEU A 87 -13.11 0.09 3.33
N CYS A 88 -12.88 -0.99 4.08
CA CYS A 88 -13.93 -1.95 4.43
C CYS A 88 -15.04 -1.28 5.27
N PHE A 89 -14.67 -0.44 6.24
CA PHE A 89 -15.64 0.35 7.00
C PHE A 89 -16.40 1.36 6.12
N ILE A 90 -15.68 2.08 5.24
CA ILE A 90 -16.27 3.03 4.27
C ILE A 90 -17.29 2.34 3.36
N SER A 91 -17.06 1.10 2.95
CA SER A 91 -18.00 0.35 2.12
C SER A 91 -19.29 -0.04 2.84
N GLY A 92 -19.33 0.08 4.18
CA GLY A 92 -20.44 -0.37 5.01
C GLY A 92 -20.62 -1.88 5.11
N ASN A 93 -19.68 -2.66 4.54
CA ASN A 93 -19.77 -4.12 4.50
C ASN A 93 -18.70 -4.79 5.38
N LEU A 94 -19.08 -5.09 6.63
CA LEU A 94 -18.17 -5.72 7.60
C LEU A 94 -17.81 -7.18 7.26
N TYR A 95 -18.58 -7.86 6.40
CA TYR A 95 -18.20 -9.20 5.94
C TYR A 95 -16.92 -9.17 5.10
N LEU A 96 -16.69 -8.07 4.37
CA LEU A 96 -15.42 -7.85 3.65
C LEU A 96 -14.24 -7.76 4.60
N LEU A 97 -14.42 -7.10 5.75
CA LEU A 97 -13.39 -7.02 6.77
C LEU A 97 -13.06 -8.40 7.34
N ALA A 98 -14.08 -9.22 7.63
CA ALA A 98 -13.89 -10.59 8.11
C ALA A 98 -13.14 -11.48 7.11
N ALA A 99 -13.36 -11.29 5.82
CA ALA A 99 -12.61 -11.99 4.77
C ALA A 99 -11.21 -11.41 4.54
N TYR A 100 -11.07 -10.07 4.56
CA TYR A 100 -9.81 -9.38 4.28
C TYR A 100 -8.74 -9.66 5.33
N ILE A 101 -9.09 -9.62 6.63
CA ILE A 101 -8.10 -9.75 7.71
C ILE A 101 -7.29 -11.05 7.59
N PRO A 102 -7.87 -12.27 7.55
CA PRO A 102 -7.09 -13.50 7.48
C PRO A 102 -6.27 -13.60 6.18
N LEU A 103 -6.85 -13.20 5.04
CA LEU A 103 -6.16 -13.24 3.76
C LEU A 103 -4.98 -12.27 3.70
N SER A 104 -5.15 -11.06 4.24
CA SER A 104 -4.08 -10.07 4.31
C SER A 104 -2.95 -10.54 5.24
N LEU A 105 -3.27 -11.01 6.44
CA LEU A 105 -2.28 -11.51 7.39
C LEU A 105 -1.46 -12.65 6.80
N LEU A 106 -2.09 -13.60 6.11
CA LEU A 106 -1.41 -14.70 5.43
C LEU A 106 -0.42 -14.17 4.38
N THR A 107 -0.90 -13.32 3.47
CA THR A 107 -0.08 -12.82 2.35
C THR A 107 1.02 -11.87 2.80
N TYR A 108 0.75 -11.03 3.81
CA TYR A 108 1.78 -10.16 4.39
C TYR A 108 2.82 -10.99 5.12
N THR A 109 2.46 -11.99 5.92
CA THR A 109 3.41 -12.87 6.61
C THR A 109 4.35 -13.56 5.62
N LEU A 110 3.82 -14.11 4.52
CA LEU A 110 4.63 -14.74 3.47
C LEU A 110 5.57 -13.73 2.79
N THR A 111 5.11 -12.51 2.57
CA THR A 111 5.93 -11.46 1.96
C THR A 111 7.02 -10.98 2.90
N LEU A 112 6.68 -10.75 4.17
CA LEU A 112 7.59 -10.30 5.22
C LEU A 112 8.74 -11.29 5.43
N ARG A 113 8.45 -12.59 5.49
CA ARG A 113 9.48 -13.64 5.61
C ARG A 113 10.53 -13.57 4.49
N LYS A 114 10.08 -13.32 3.25
CA LYS A 114 10.98 -13.18 2.08
C LYS A 114 11.81 -11.91 2.17
N GLU A 115 11.19 -10.79 2.55
CA GLU A 115 11.86 -9.50 2.68
C GLU A 115 12.87 -9.50 3.83
N GLU A 116 12.51 -10.04 4.98
CA GLU A 116 13.43 -10.18 6.12
C GLU A 116 14.62 -11.07 5.80
N LYS A 117 14.42 -12.17 5.07
CA LYS A 117 15.53 -13.01 4.60
C LYS A 117 16.49 -12.23 3.70
N TYR A 118 15.94 -11.40 2.81
CA TYR A 118 16.73 -10.55 1.94
C TYR A 118 17.50 -9.48 2.73
N LEU A 119 16.84 -8.79 3.68
CA LEU A 119 17.45 -7.75 4.51
C LEU A 119 18.55 -8.30 5.42
N LYS A 120 18.33 -9.46 6.03
CA LYS A 120 19.37 -10.18 6.81
C LYS A 120 20.59 -10.52 5.96
N GLY A 121 20.39 -11.01 4.74
CA GLY A 121 21.49 -11.32 3.84
C GLY A 121 22.25 -10.10 3.32
N ARG A 122 21.58 -8.92 3.29
CA ARG A 122 22.18 -7.68 2.79
C ARG A 122 22.90 -6.86 3.86
N HIS A 123 22.35 -6.77 5.06
CA HIS A 123 22.81 -5.90 6.13
C HIS A 123 23.39 -6.66 7.33
N GLY A 124 23.36 -8.00 7.31
CA GLY A 124 24.01 -8.83 8.32
C GLY A 124 23.60 -8.50 9.76
N ASP A 125 24.60 -8.33 10.63
CA ASP A 125 24.43 -8.15 12.07
C ASP A 125 23.67 -6.88 12.45
N GLU A 126 23.80 -5.80 11.65
CA GLU A 126 23.08 -4.56 11.86
C GLU A 126 21.56 -4.79 11.82
N TYR A 127 21.09 -5.51 10.79
CA TYR A 127 19.67 -5.85 10.70
C TYR A 127 19.23 -6.83 11.79
N ILE A 128 20.07 -7.81 12.16
CA ILE A 128 19.76 -8.78 13.21
C ILE A 128 19.57 -8.08 14.56
N LYS A 129 20.44 -7.12 14.90
CA LYS A 129 20.32 -6.31 16.12
C LYS A 129 19.03 -5.51 16.11
N TYR A 130 18.73 -4.80 15.02
CA TYR A 130 17.49 -4.06 14.86
C TYR A 130 16.25 -4.96 14.99
N ALA A 131 16.29 -6.16 14.40
CA ALA A 131 15.19 -7.11 14.40
C ALA A 131 14.89 -7.71 15.79
N LYS A 132 15.88 -7.79 16.69
CA LYS A 132 15.68 -8.23 18.09
C LYS A 132 14.86 -7.19 18.89
N ASP A 133 15.06 -5.90 18.62
CA ASP A 133 14.48 -4.81 19.40
C ASP A 133 13.15 -4.30 18.85
N THR A 134 12.89 -4.52 17.57
CA THR A 134 11.73 -3.93 16.87
C THR A 134 10.84 -5.02 16.27
N PRO A 135 9.52 -5.05 16.56
CA PRO A 135 8.61 -6.04 16.00
C PRO A 135 8.44 -5.89 14.48
N ALA A 136 8.01 -6.96 13.80
CA ALA A 136 7.85 -6.94 12.35
C ALA A 136 6.69 -6.03 11.90
N LEU A 137 5.49 -6.22 12.46
CA LEU A 137 4.27 -5.60 11.95
C LEU A 137 3.44 -4.92 13.04
N PHE A 138 3.23 -5.55 14.20
CA PHE A 138 2.38 -5.01 15.25
C PHE A 138 3.21 -4.33 16.35
N PRO A 139 2.99 -3.03 16.63
CA PRO A 139 3.76 -2.31 17.62
C PRO A 139 3.34 -2.74 19.03
N TYR A 140 4.31 -3.10 19.88
CA TYR A 140 4.10 -3.32 21.31
C TYR A 140 4.87 -2.33 22.20
N LYS A 141 5.80 -1.57 21.62
CA LYS A 141 6.59 -0.55 22.32
C LYS A 141 6.17 0.86 21.88
N ILE A 142 4.92 1.23 22.19
CA ILE A 142 4.28 2.48 21.69
C ILE A 142 5.03 3.74 22.19
N HIS A 143 5.71 3.69 23.35
CA HIS A 143 6.49 4.81 23.88
C HIS A 143 7.60 5.31 22.92
N ARG A 144 8.03 4.48 21.96
CA ARG A 144 9.03 4.85 20.96
C ARG A 144 8.51 5.80 19.85
N ILE A 145 7.19 6.09 19.86
CA ILE A 145 6.60 7.06 18.92
C ILE A 145 7.11 8.49 19.17
N PHE A 146 7.42 8.79 20.44
CA PHE A 146 7.94 10.10 20.88
C PHE A 146 9.42 10.20 20.59
N GLY A 147 9.77 10.37 19.33
CA GLY A 147 11.14 10.61 18.87
C GLY A 147 11.15 11.68 17.78
N PRO A 148 12.33 12.15 17.34
CA PRO A 148 12.41 13.11 16.24
C PRO A 148 11.68 12.58 15.01
N LEU A 149 10.95 13.47 14.34
CA LEU A 149 10.12 13.11 13.18
C LEU A 149 10.93 12.73 11.93
N ASP A 150 12.21 12.80 11.93
CA ASP A 150 13.20 12.40 10.90
C ASP A 150 12.63 12.27 9.46
N ALA A 151 11.57 13.04 9.16
CA ALA A 151 10.84 12.98 7.93
C ALA A 151 11.44 13.92 6.89
N THR A 152 11.80 13.40 5.72
CA THR A 152 12.37 14.20 4.64
C THR A 152 11.45 14.17 3.42
N TRP A 153 10.88 15.33 3.06
CA TRP A 153 10.03 15.47 1.88
C TRP A 153 10.74 15.07 0.58
N GLN A 154 12.05 15.22 0.52
CA GLN A 154 12.87 14.80 -0.61
C GLN A 154 12.74 13.29 -0.91
N ASN A 155 12.62 12.44 0.12
CA ASN A 155 12.45 10.99 -0.07
C ASN A 155 11.10 10.67 -0.72
N VAL A 156 10.04 11.39 -0.35
CA VAL A 156 8.70 11.24 -0.94
C VAL A 156 8.72 11.58 -2.43
N ARG A 157 9.41 12.66 -2.81
CA ARG A 157 9.55 13.06 -4.22
C ARG A 157 10.40 12.09 -5.03
N LYS A 158 11.55 11.66 -4.50
CA LYS A 158 12.46 10.71 -5.16
C LYS A 158 11.80 9.36 -5.48
N GLU A 159 10.88 8.92 -4.63
CA GLU A 159 10.19 7.64 -4.76
C GLU A 159 8.89 7.72 -5.58
N HIS A 160 8.56 8.90 -6.14
CA HIS A 160 7.32 9.15 -6.87
C HIS A 160 6.05 8.75 -6.08
N GLU A 161 6.05 9.00 -4.75
CA GLU A 161 4.95 8.61 -3.87
C GLU A 161 3.76 9.57 -3.95
N VAL A 162 3.94 10.80 -4.44
CA VAL A 162 2.86 11.79 -4.53
C VAL A 162 1.69 11.31 -5.41
N PRO A 163 1.89 10.80 -6.63
CA PRO A 163 0.79 10.25 -7.43
C PRO A 163 0.11 9.05 -6.78
N ARG A 164 0.88 8.23 -6.05
CA ARG A 164 0.33 7.09 -5.31
C ARG A 164 -0.54 7.54 -4.14
N LEU A 165 -0.10 8.55 -3.39
CA LEU A 165 -0.85 9.15 -2.29
C LEU A 165 -2.16 9.77 -2.79
N LEU A 166 -2.11 10.56 -3.87
CA LEU A 166 -3.31 11.13 -4.49
C LEU A 166 -4.32 10.05 -4.89
N ARG A 167 -3.85 8.96 -5.50
CA ARG A 167 -4.69 7.83 -5.83
C ARG A 167 -5.31 7.17 -4.59
N ILE A 168 -4.53 6.99 -3.51
CA ILE A 168 -5.05 6.45 -2.25
C ILE A 168 -6.13 7.37 -1.70
N LEU A 169 -5.87 8.68 -1.62
CA LEU A 169 -6.80 9.66 -1.08
C LEU A 169 -8.08 9.85 -1.92
N SER A 170 -8.06 9.48 -3.20
CA SER A 170 -9.26 9.52 -4.05
C SER A 170 -10.22 8.33 -3.81
N LEU A 171 -9.78 7.24 -3.17
CA LEU A 171 -10.60 6.04 -2.98
C LEU A 171 -11.90 6.30 -2.21
N PRO A 172 -11.92 7.00 -1.05
CA PRO A 172 -13.16 7.30 -0.35
C PRO A 172 -14.17 8.07 -1.21
N LEU A 173 -13.68 9.00 -2.05
CA LEU A 173 -14.53 9.75 -2.97
C LEU A 173 -15.16 8.83 -4.03
N VAL A 174 -14.40 7.85 -4.55
CA VAL A 174 -14.95 6.84 -5.48
C VAL A 174 -16.07 6.04 -4.81
N PHE A 175 -15.89 5.63 -3.55
CA PHE A 175 -16.96 4.95 -2.80
C PHE A 175 -18.20 5.82 -2.63
N LEU A 176 -18.06 7.10 -2.29
CA LEU A 176 -19.19 8.03 -2.20
C LEU A 176 -19.92 8.20 -3.52
N ILE A 177 -19.18 8.38 -4.62
CA ILE A 177 -19.78 8.53 -5.96
C ILE A 177 -20.57 7.26 -6.32
N VAL A 178 -20.00 6.07 -6.12
CA VAL A 178 -20.66 4.81 -6.43
C VAL A 178 -21.92 4.64 -5.56
N HIS A 179 -21.82 4.93 -4.26
CA HIS A 179 -22.98 4.90 -3.37
C HIS A 179 -24.11 5.83 -3.83
N TYR A 180 -23.79 7.09 -4.12
CA TYR A 180 -24.77 8.07 -4.63
C TYR A 180 -25.44 7.58 -5.93
N LEU A 181 -24.68 6.96 -6.82
CA LEU A 181 -25.21 6.37 -8.06
C LEU A 181 -26.11 5.16 -7.77
N TYR A 182 -25.86 4.41 -6.71
CA TYR A 182 -26.74 3.32 -6.27
C TYR A 182 -28.04 3.84 -5.66
N GLU A 183 -28.02 4.92 -4.91
CA GLU A 183 -29.22 5.54 -4.31
C GLU A 183 -30.08 6.35 -5.28
N SER A 184 -29.45 6.98 -6.26
CA SER A 184 -30.19 7.76 -7.27
C SER A 184 -31.09 6.84 -8.11
N ARG A 185 -32.41 7.18 -8.21
CA ARG A 185 -33.42 6.37 -8.92
C ARG A 185 -33.27 6.33 -10.46
N LEU A 186 -32.07 6.52 -10.97
CA LEU A 186 -31.74 6.48 -12.41
C LEU A 186 -31.46 5.04 -12.87
N ASP A 187 -32.44 4.15 -12.74
CA ASP A 187 -32.25 2.70 -12.92
C ASP A 187 -31.75 2.29 -14.31
N ALA A 188 -32.11 3.00 -15.37
CA ALA A 188 -31.69 2.67 -16.74
C ALA A 188 -30.20 3.00 -17.01
N PHE A 189 -29.66 4.07 -16.39
CA PHE A 189 -28.26 4.50 -16.56
C PHE A 189 -27.32 3.98 -15.47
N ARG A 190 -27.85 3.44 -14.42
CA ARG A 190 -27.17 3.08 -13.18
C ARG A 190 -26.15 1.97 -13.37
N ARG A 191 -26.57 0.84 -13.92
CA ARG A 191 -25.70 -0.33 -14.13
C ARG A 191 -24.53 -0.05 -15.07
N PRO A 192 -24.72 0.49 -16.28
CA PRO A 192 -23.61 0.77 -17.18
C PRO A 192 -22.67 1.84 -16.62
N LEU A 193 -23.16 2.85 -15.89
CA LEU A 193 -22.34 3.90 -15.30
C LEU A 193 -21.46 3.37 -14.16
N VAL A 194 -22.01 2.54 -13.26
CA VAL A 194 -21.23 1.89 -12.20
C VAL A 194 -20.17 0.98 -12.79
N ILE A 195 -20.54 0.16 -13.79
CA ILE A 195 -19.60 -0.71 -14.50
C ILE A 195 -18.50 0.13 -15.16
N SER A 196 -18.85 1.26 -15.78
CA SER A 196 -17.87 2.16 -16.40
C SER A 196 -16.93 2.78 -15.38
N ILE A 197 -17.42 3.22 -14.23
CA ILE A 197 -16.58 3.78 -13.15
C ILE A 197 -15.63 2.72 -12.59
N VAL A 198 -16.13 1.50 -12.34
CA VAL A 198 -15.31 0.37 -11.89
C VAL A 198 -14.26 0.01 -12.95
N ALA A 199 -14.65 -0.04 -14.21
CA ALA A 199 -13.75 -0.32 -15.32
C ALA A 199 -12.67 0.77 -15.45
N VAL A 200 -13.02 2.05 -15.35
CA VAL A 200 -12.05 3.16 -15.36
C VAL A 200 -11.12 3.09 -14.14
N ALA A 201 -11.63 2.81 -12.95
CA ALA A 201 -10.81 2.64 -11.75
C ALA A 201 -9.81 1.47 -11.90
N LEU A 202 -10.26 0.35 -12.47
CA LEU A 202 -9.40 -0.79 -12.82
C LEU A 202 -8.34 -0.42 -13.86
N LEU A 203 -8.74 0.26 -14.94
CA LEU A 203 -7.82 0.71 -15.97
C LEU A 203 -6.77 1.68 -15.42
N LEU A 204 -7.14 2.63 -14.57
CA LEU A 204 -6.23 3.55 -13.89
C LEU A 204 -5.27 2.79 -12.96
N THR A 205 -5.76 1.77 -12.28
CA THR A 205 -4.93 0.91 -11.42
C THR A 205 -3.91 0.14 -12.25
N ILE A 206 -4.34 -0.49 -13.34
CA ILE A 206 -3.47 -1.21 -14.28
C ILE A 206 -2.47 -0.25 -14.93
N ALA A 207 -2.93 0.89 -15.45
CA ALA A 207 -2.07 1.90 -16.05
C ALA A 207 -1.00 2.41 -15.09
N SER A 208 -1.37 2.69 -13.84
CA SER A 208 -0.42 3.10 -12.79
C SER A 208 0.63 2.02 -12.51
N GLN A 209 0.23 0.75 -12.52
CA GLN A 209 1.15 -0.39 -12.35
C GLN A 209 2.11 -0.52 -13.54
N LEU A 210 1.60 -0.35 -14.76
CA LEU A 210 2.41 -0.39 -15.99
C LEU A 210 3.41 0.77 -16.05
N ILE A 211 3.01 1.98 -15.68
CA ILE A 211 3.89 3.16 -15.62
C ILE A 211 5.01 2.91 -14.60
N MET A 212 4.67 2.43 -13.40
CA MET A 212 5.66 2.09 -12.38
C MET A 212 6.61 0.98 -12.81
N TYR A 213 6.11 -0.01 -13.57
CA TYR A 213 6.93 -1.06 -14.17
C TYR A 213 7.90 -0.49 -15.21
N ARG A 214 7.43 0.41 -16.11
CA ARG A 214 8.29 1.06 -17.11
C ARG A 214 9.39 1.90 -16.48
N ILE A 215 9.05 2.71 -15.47
CA ILE A 215 10.02 3.53 -14.70
C ILE A 215 11.07 2.64 -14.03
N LYS A 216 10.65 1.53 -13.42
CA LYS A 216 11.58 0.58 -12.79
C LYS A 216 12.51 -0.05 -13.82
N ARG A 217 11.99 -0.46 -14.97
CA ARG A 217 12.77 -1.06 -16.07
C ARG A 217 13.81 -0.09 -16.63
N GLN A 218 13.47 1.18 -16.81
CA GLN A 218 14.43 2.19 -17.26
C GLN A 218 15.56 2.42 -16.25
N LYS A 219 15.24 2.43 -14.95
CA LYS A 219 16.27 2.52 -13.89
C LYS A 219 17.21 1.32 -13.84
N ASP A 220 16.72 0.13 -14.14
CA ASP A 220 17.54 -1.09 -14.17
C ASP A 220 18.46 -1.12 -15.42
N ILE A 221 17.98 -0.65 -16.57
CA ILE A 221 18.78 -0.52 -17.82
C ILE A 221 19.86 0.56 -17.65
N GLY A 222 19.56 1.70 -17.03
CA GLY A 222 20.53 2.78 -16.80
C GLY A 222 21.65 2.41 -15.81
N LYS A 223 21.48 1.33 -15.02
CA LYS A 223 22.52 0.79 -14.13
C LYS A 223 23.41 -0.27 -14.78
N GLU A 224 22.96 -0.85 -15.90
CA GLU A 224 23.72 -1.85 -16.66
C GLU A 224 24.58 -1.22 -17.80
N ALA A 225 24.48 0.10 -18.02
CA ALA A 225 25.35 0.79 -18.98
C ALA A 225 26.79 0.77 -18.43
N PRO A 226 27.75 0.13 -19.11
CA PRO A 226 29.13 0.12 -18.67
C PRO A 226 29.66 1.55 -18.72
N THR A 227 30.15 2.03 -17.58
CA THR A 227 31.00 3.22 -17.56
C THR A 227 32.30 2.83 -18.25
N HIS A 228 32.36 3.00 -19.55
CA HIS A 228 33.64 3.07 -20.25
C HIS A 228 34.33 4.34 -19.76
N GLY A 229 35.14 4.19 -18.72
CA GLY A 229 36.11 5.19 -18.34
C GLY A 229 37.24 5.18 -19.35
N CYS A 230 37.54 6.34 -19.89
CA CYS A 230 38.86 6.68 -20.45
C CYS A 230 39.85 6.83 -19.30
#